data_09f2a7b8083e6d8fa6ff818037fa823f
#
_entry.id   09f2a7b8083e6d8fa6ff818037fa823f
#
_cell.length_a   1.000
_cell.length_b   1.000
_cell.length_c   1.000
_cell.angle_alpha   90.00
_cell.angle_beta   90.00
_cell.angle_gamma   90.00
#
_symmetry.space_group_name_H-M   'P 1'
#
loop_
_entity.id
_entity.type
_entity.pdbx_description
1 polymer ?
#
loop_
_entity_poly.entity_id
_entity_poly.type
_entity_poly.pdbx_seq_one_letter_code
_entity_poly.pdbx_strand_id
1 'polypeptide(L)'
;MALLRGLLDRAVLIAGVVAGGMVPSYLAQYRQRVGGALGQALKDLAPFQQIADRLHDGSLAKLIQHHLASTDPTFHAEGAAIQAIADSVASLRVALSSLDTDVFHQLAYLARQADPAMAQATWDAFRPSFGLTADSLLMAAAFGLSIWVAFLCVWWSIAALWRRRARLSGAR
;
A
#
# COMPACT_ATOMS: atom_id res chain seq x y z
N MET A 1 28.20 -26.52 -14.32
CA MET A 1 26.80 -26.05 -14.42
C MET A 1 25.92 -26.41 -13.21
N ALA A 2 26.09 -27.59 -12.59
CA ALA A 2 25.27 -27.95 -11.39
C ALA A 2 25.50 -27.05 -10.17
N LEU A 3 26.73 -26.65 -9.87
CA LEU A 3 27.07 -25.78 -8.76
C LEU A 3 26.47 -24.37 -8.92
N LEU A 4 26.55 -23.78 -10.12
CA LEU A 4 25.98 -22.46 -10.40
C LEU A 4 24.46 -22.46 -10.25
N ARG A 5 23.79 -23.52 -10.74
CA ARG A 5 22.34 -23.70 -10.55
C ARG A 5 21.98 -23.78 -9.07
N GLY A 6 22.72 -24.58 -8.28
CA GLY A 6 22.45 -24.70 -6.84
C GLY A 6 22.66 -23.40 -6.05
N LEU A 7 23.62 -22.57 -6.47
CA LEU A 7 23.83 -21.24 -5.90
C LEU A 7 22.68 -20.29 -6.25
N LEU A 8 22.27 -20.23 -7.52
CA LEU A 8 21.15 -19.39 -7.98
C LEU A 8 19.84 -19.80 -7.32
N ASP A 9 19.57 -21.08 -7.18
CA ASP A 9 18.40 -21.63 -6.52
C ASP A 9 18.27 -21.13 -5.07
N ARG A 10 19.35 -21.23 -4.31
CA ARG A 10 19.39 -20.73 -2.91
C ARG A 10 19.31 -19.20 -2.83
N ALA A 11 20.00 -18.49 -3.72
CA ALA A 11 19.98 -17.03 -3.75
C ALA A 11 18.56 -16.50 -4.04
N VAL A 12 17.85 -17.11 -4.98
CA VAL A 12 16.48 -16.77 -5.33
C VAL A 12 15.53 -17.04 -4.15
N LEU A 13 15.67 -18.19 -3.49
CA LEU A 13 14.88 -18.51 -2.30
C LEU A 13 15.10 -17.48 -1.17
N ILE A 14 16.37 -17.19 -0.85
CA ILE A 14 16.72 -16.23 0.21
C ILE A 14 16.18 -14.84 -0.14
N ALA A 15 16.36 -14.39 -1.38
CA ALA A 15 15.84 -13.10 -1.83
C ALA A 15 14.30 -13.01 -1.70
N GLY A 16 13.60 -14.07 -2.06
CA GLY A 16 12.15 -14.18 -1.90
C GLY A 16 11.70 -14.13 -0.44
N VAL A 17 12.39 -14.87 0.44
CA VAL A 17 12.12 -14.88 1.89
C VAL A 17 12.34 -13.49 2.49
N VAL A 18 13.44 -12.84 2.15
CA VAL A 18 13.76 -11.49 2.66
C VAL A 18 12.73 -10.48 2.16
N ALA A 19 12.42 -10.48 0.86
CA ALA A 19 11.42 -9.59 0.28
C ALA A 19 10.03 -9.77 0.92
N GLY A 20 9.57 -11.02 1.06
CA GLY A 20 8.29 -11.32 1.69
C GLY A 20 8.22 -10.89 3.16
N GLY A 21 9.29 -11.12 3.93
CA GLY A 21 9.36 -10.74 5.33
C GLY A 21 9.39 -9.21 5.58
N MET A 22 9.72 -8.42 4.55
CA MET A 22 9.67 -6.94 4.60
C MET A 22 8.27 -6.37 4.32
N VAL A 23 7.37 -7.15 3.71
CA VAL A 23 6.02 -6.67 3.32
C VAL A 23 5.23 -6.13 4.51
N PRO A 24 5.12 -6.81 5.66
CA PRO A 24 4.39 -6.27 6.81
C PRO A 24 4.99 -4.97 7.34
N SER A 25 6.31 -4.81 7.25
CA SER A 25 6.99 -3.56 7.64
C SER A 25 6.59 -2.38 6.76
N TYR A 26 6.48 -2.60 5.44
CA TYR A 26 5.97 -1.57 4.52
C TYR A 26 4.52 -1.21 4.81
N LEU A 27 3.66 -2.22 5.02
CA LEU A 27 2.25 -2.02 5.35
C LEU A 27 2.08 -1.22 6.64
N ALA A 28 2.87 -1.52 7.66
CA ALA A 28 2.87 -0.77 8.91
C ALA A 28 3.27 0.70 8.72
N GLN A 29 4.29 0.99 7.92
CA GLN A 29 4.72 2.36 7.62
C GLN A 29 3.68 3.11 6.78
N TYR A 30 3.04 2.43 5.81
CA TYR A 30 1.94 3.00 5.04
C TYR A 30 0.74 3.34 5.96
N ARG A 31 0.33 2.41 6.82
CA ARG A 31 -0.74 2.64 7.81
C ARG A 31 -0.44 3.81 8.75
N GLN A 32 0.81 3.93 9.23
CA GLN A 32 1.25 5.05 10.06
C GLN A 32 1.15 6.38 9.31
N ARG A 33 1.50 6.41 8.03
CA ARG A 33 1.39 7.60 7.18
C ARG A 33 -0.06 8.01 6.98
N VAL A 34 -0.96 7.07 6.69
CA VAL A 34 -2.42 7.30 6.59
C VAL A 34 -2.96 7.85 7.91
N GLY A 35 -2.58 7.25 9.05
CA GLY A 35 -2.98 7.73 10.37
C GLY A 35 -2.47 9.13 10.70
N GLY A 36 -1.22 9.43 10.31
CA GLY A 36 -0.65 10.77 10.46
C GLY A 36 -1.38 11.82 9.62
N ALA A 37 -1.69 11.49 8.36
CA ALA A 37 -2.46 12.37 7.47
C ALA A 37 -3.88 12.62 8.02
N LEU A 38 -4.56 11.57 8.50
CA LEU A 38 -5.86 11.70 9.15
C LEU A 38 -5.79 12.62 10.39
N GLY A 39 -4.77 12.41 11.22
CA GLY A 39 -4.56 13.24 12.42
C GLY A 39 -4.34 14.71 12.06
N GLN A 40 -3.63 15.01 10.98
CA GLN A 40 -3.45 16.38 10.51
C GLN A 40 -4.77 16.94 9.96
N ALA A 41 -5.46 16.21 9.07
CA ALA A 41 -6.72 16.68 8.48
C ALA A 41 -7.80 16.95 9.57
N LEU A 42 -7.85 16.15 10.63
CA LEU A 42 -8.72 16.39 11.78
C LEU A 42 -8.36 17.67 12.54
N LYS A 43 -7.07 17.97 12.70
CA LYS A 43 -6.63 19.22 13.33
C LYS A 43 -7.00 20.43 12.50
N ASP A 44 -6.85 20.33 11.18
CA ASP A 44 -7.19 21.40 10.24
C ASP A 44 -8.70 21.64 10.19
N LEU A 45 -9.51 20.60 10.36
CA LEU A 45 -10.97 20.68 10.39
C LEU A 45 -11.52 21.19 11.74
N ALA A 46 -10.80 21.00 12.83
CA ALA A 46 -11.29 21.30 14.19
C ALA A 46 -11.75 22.74 14.40
N PRO A 47 -11.08 23.80 13.91
CA PRO A 47 -11.57 25.18 14.04
C PRO A 47 -12.93 25.38 13.37
N PHE A 48 -13.15 24.79 12.22
CA PHE A 48 -14.41 24.88 11.47
C PHE A 48 -15.52 24.12 12.18
N GLN A 49 -15.22 22.95 12.77
CA GLN A 49 -16.17 22.24 13.61
C GLN A 49 -16.60 23.10 14.81
N GLN A 50 -15.67 23.79 15.47
CA GLN A 50 -16.00 24.69 16.59
C GLN A 50 -16.88 25.87 16.15
N ILE A 51 -16.73 26.38 14.94
CA ILE A 51 -17.63 27.39 14.38
C ILE A 51 -19.01 26.78 14.13
N ALA A 52 -19.06 25.59 13.52
CA ALA A 52 -20.32 24.88 13.29
C ALA A 52 -21.07 24.59 14.61
N ASP A 53 -20.36 24.19 15.65
CA ASP A 53 -20.94 23.90 16.97
C ASP A 53 -21.61 25.14 17.60
N ARG A 54 -21.01 26.32 17.36
CA ARG A 54 -21.54 27.58 17.95
C ARG A 54 -22.63 28.22 17.11
N LEU A 55 -22.58 28.11 15.78
CA LEU A 55 -23.39 28.92 14.86
C LEU A 55 -24.31 28.12 13.94
N HIS A 56 -24.09 26.78 13.85
CA HIS A 56 -24.79 25.90 12.91
C HIS A 56 -25.29 24.59 13.57
N ASP A 57 -25.67 24.64 14.83
CA ASP A 57 -26.19 23.48 15.59
C ASP A 57 -25.26 22.25 15.55
N GLY A 58 -23.95 22.46 15.50
CA GLY A 58 -22.95 21.39 15.42
C GLY A 58 -22.78 20.79 14.02
N SER A 59 -23.49 21.28 13.01
CA SER A 59 -23.47 20.74 11.66
C SER A 59 -22.41 21.40 10.76
N LEU A 60 -21.30 20.72 10.58
CA LEU A 60 -20.27 21.14 9.62
C LEU A 60 -20.83 21.29 8.19
N ALA A 61 -21.75 20.43 7.78
CA ALA A 61 -22.40 20.51 6.48
C ALA A 61 -23.19 21.83 6.30
N LYS A 62 -23.89 22.29 7.35
CA LYS A 62 -24.58 23.59 7.31
C LYS A 62 -23.59 24.75 7.19
N LEU A 63 -22.46 24.69 7.88
CA LEU A 63 -21.40 25.70 7.76
C LEU A 63 -20.85 25.74 6.33
N ILE A 64 -20.51 24.59 5.75
CA ILE A 64 -20.00 24.48 4.38
C ILE A 64 -21.03 25.05 3.39
N GLN A 65 -22.30 24.64 3.50
CA GLN A 65 -23.36 25.16 2.64
C GLN A 65 -23.53 26.68 2.76
N HIS A 66 -23.44 27.22 3.99
CA HIS A 66 -23.50 28.67 4.21
C HIS A 66 -22.39 29.42 3.46
N HIS A 67 -21.16 28.90 3.50
CA HIS A 67 -20.04 29.47 2.75
C HIS A 67 -20.21 29.34 1.22
N LEU A 68 -20.60 28.15 0.74
CA LEU A 68 -20.82 27.89 -0.69
C LEU A 68 -21.99 28.70 -1.29
N ALA A 69 -22.99 29.06 -0.49
CA ALA A 69 -24.09 29.90 -0.91
C ALA A 69 -23.76 31.41 -0.94
N SER A 70 -22.59 31.80 -0.43
CA SER A 70 -22.17 33.20 -0.39
C SER A 70 -21.93 33.75 -1.80
N THR A 71 -22.34 34.98 -2.02
CA THR A 71 -22.03 35.73 -3.25
C THR A 71 -20.62 36.34 -3.25
N ASP A 72 -19.96 36.35 -2.11
CA ASP A 72 -18.56 36.72 -1.98
C ASP A 72 -17.66 35.59 -2.46
N PRO A 73 -16.81 35.79 -3.48
CA PRO A 73 -15.95 34.76 -4.02
C PRO A 73 -14.99 34.19 -2.99
N THR A 74 -14.56 34.97 -2.00
CA THR A 74 -13.62 34.51 -0.95
C THR A 74 -14.30 33.50 -0.02
N PHE A 75 -15.51 33.83 0.47
CA PHE A 75 -16.29 32.90 1.29
C PHE A 75 -16.68 31.63 0.53
N HIS A 76 -17.04 31.76 -0.75
CA HIS A 76 -17.33 30.60 -1.59
C HIS A 76 -16.10 29.67 -1.72
N ALA A 77 -14.92 30.24 -1.98
CA ALA A 77 -13.68 29.48 -2.06
C ALA A 77 -13.29 28.81 -0.73
N GLU A 78 -13.53 29.51 0.38
CA GLU A 78 -13.32 28.94 1.72
C GLU A 78 -14.25 27.75 1.98
N GLY A 79 -15.53 27.84 1.60
CA GLY A 79 -16.48 26.72 1.68
C GLY A 79 -15.99 25.48 0.93
N ALA A 80 -15.46 25.68 -0.27
CA ALA A 80 -14.87 24.59 -1.08
C ALA A 80 -13.63 23.97 -0.39
N ALA A 81 -12.79 24.80 0.23
CA ALA A 81 -11.62 24.34 0.96
C ALA A 81 -12.00 23.51 2.21
N ILE A 82 -12.99 23.97 2.98
CA ILE A 82 -13.49 23.22 4.15
C ILE A 82 -14.09 21.88 3.70
N GLN A 83 -14.86 21.87 2.61
CA GLN A 83 -15.41 20.64 2.05
C GLN A 83 -14.29 19.66 1.68
N ALA A 84 -13.24 20.12 1.00
CA ALA A 84 -12.11 19.27 0.62
C ALA A 84 -11.40 18.65 1.84
N ILE A 85 -11.25 19.39 2.93
CA ILE A 85 -10.69 18.85 4.18
C ILE A 85 -11.63 17.78 4.77
N ALA A 86 -12.95 18.04 4.79
CA ALA A 86 -13.93 17.09 5.30
C ALA A 86 -13.95 15.78 4.48
N ASP A 87 -13.89 15.88 3.16
CA ASP A 87 -13.81 14.74 2.24
C ASP A 87 -12.50 13.95 2.45
N SER A 88 -11.40 14.65 2.68
CA SER A 88 -10.12 14.03 3.00
C SER A 88 -10.18 13.25 4.32
N VAL A 89 -10.81 13.81 5.35
CA VAL A 89 -11.04 13.10 6.63
C VAL A 89 -11.87 11.83 6.41
N ALA A 90 -12.93 11.92 5.61
CA ALA A 90 -13.79 10.76 5.33
C ALA A 90 -13.02 9.65 4.59
N SER A 91 -12.28 10.01 3.53
CA SER A 91 -11.50 9.05 2.74
C SER A 91 -10.38 8.40 3.55
N LEU A 92 -9.65 9.18 4.35
CA LEU A 92 -8.56 8.67 5.20
C LEU A 92 -9.07 7.76 6.33
N ARG A 93 -10.28 8.00 6.87
CA ARG A 93 -10.92 7.07 7.82
C ARG A 93 -11.23 5.72 7.18
N VAL A 94 -11.80 5.73 5.97
CA VAL A 94 -12.07 4.50 5.22
C VAL A 94 -10.76 3.76 4.91
N ALA A 95 -9.73 4.48 4.47
CA ALA A 95 -8.41 3.91 4.23
C ALA A 95 -7.84 3.25 5.49
N LEU A 96 -7.87 3.94 6.63
CA LEU A 96 -7.34 3.43 7.88
C LEU A 96 -8.11 2.20 8.38
N SER A 97 -9.45 2.20 8.28
CA SER A 97 -10.27 1.03 8.64
C SER A 97 -10.01 -0.18 7.75
N SER A 98 -9.76 0.04 6.45
CA SER A 98 -9.41 -1.02 5.52
C SER A 98 -8.01 -1.62 5.77
N LEU A 99 -7.14 -0.86 6.45
CA LEU A 99 -5.82 -1.29 6.87
C LEU A 99 -5.80 -1.90 8.29
N ASP A 100 -6.93 -1.92 8.99
CA ASP A 100 -7.07 -2.53 10.32
C ASP A 100 -7.59 -3.97 10.24
N THR A 101 -6.93 -4.77 9.40
CA THR A 101 -7.30 -6.13 9.06
C THR A 101 -6.04 -6.99 8.97
N ASP A 102 -6.17 -8.24 8.52
CA ASP A 102 -5.03 -9.12 8.27
C ASP A 102 -4.18 -8.67 7.06
N VAL A 103 -2.95 -9.19 6.98
CA VAL A 103 -1.94 -8.80 5.99
C VAL A 103 -2.39 -9.00 4.55
N PHE A 104 -3.24 -10.01 4.26
CA PHE A 104 -3.69 -10.27 2.88
C PHE A 104 -4.73 -9.25 2.43
N HIS A 105 -5.64 -8.85 3.31
CA HIS A 105 -6.60 -7.78 3.04
C HIS A 105 -5.90 -6.42 2.91
N GLN A 106 -4.90 -6.14 3.75
CA GLN A 106 -4.06 -4.93 3.62
C GLN A 106 -3.34 -4.88 2.26
N LEU A 107 -2.78 -6.01 1.79
CA LEU A 107 -2.15 -6.10 0.47
C LEU A 107 -3.16 -5.89 -0.67
N ALA A 108 -4.36 -6.48 -0.55
CA ALA A 108 -5.42 -6.30 -1.54
C ALA A 108 -5.88 -4.84 -1.61
N TYR A 109 -6.01 -4.17 -0.47
CA TYR A 109 -6.29 -2.73 -0.39
C TYR A 109 -5.17 -1.93 -1.06
N LEU A 110 -3.92 -2.17 -0.71
CA LEU A 110 -2.76 -1.47 -1.28
C LEU A 110 -2.71 -1.59 -2.81
N ALA A 111 -2.99 -2.79 -3.33
CA ALA A 111 -2.94 -3.07 -4.76
C ALA A 111 -4.08 -2.44 -5.57
N ARG A 112 -5.23 -2.13 -4.95
CA ARG A 112 -6.45 -1.73 -5.66
C ARG A 112 -6.95 -0.34 -5.33
N GLN A 113 -6.71 0.14 -4.13
CA GLN A 113 -7.39 1.32 -3.57
C GLN A 113 -6.43 2.32 -2.91
N ALA A 114 -5.16 1.98 -2.76
CA ALA A 114 -4.20 2.89 -2.13
C ALA A 114 -4.02 4.17 -2.96
N ASP A 115 -3.89 5.30 -2.28
CA ASP A 115 -3.48 6.53 -2.91
C ASP A 115 -2.05 6.39 -3.45
N PRO A 116 -1.84 6.56 -4.77
CA PRO A 116 -0.53 6.34 -5.40
C PRO A 116 0.55 7.29 -4.87
N ALA A 117 0.19 8.55 -4.57
CA ALA A 117 1.15 9.54 -4.07
C ALA A 117 1.60 9.17 -2.65
N MET A 118 0.67 8.73 -1.80
CA MET A 118 0.98 8.27 -0.45
C MET A 118 1.78 6.96 -0.46
N ALA A 119 1.46 6.03 -1.36
CA ALA A 119 2.21 4.78 -1.52
C ALA A 119 3.65 5.07 -1.98
N GLN A 120 3.82 5.95 -2.97
CA GLN A 120 5.15 6.37 -3.45
C GLN A 120 5.95 7.06 -2.34
N ALA A 121 5.35 8.03 -1.64
CA ALA A 121 6.02 8.72 -0.54
C ALA A 121 6.39 7.78 0.61
N THR A 122 5.63 6.71 0.81
CA THR A 122 5.96 5.66 1.78
C THR A 122 7.15 4.85 1.27
N TRP A 123 7.17 4.48 -0.01
CA TRP A 123 8.27 3.76 -0.63
C TRP A 123 9.58 4.54 -0.58
N ASP A 124 9.56 5.82 -0.90
CA ASP A 124 10.75 6.69 -0.89
C ASP A 124 11.36 6.84 0.51
N ALA A 125 10.52 6.79 1.55
CA ALA A 125 10.93 6.85 2.94
C ALA A 125 11.11 5.47 3.59
N PHE A 126 10.86 4.39 2.85
CA PHE A 126 10.82 3.04 3.39
C PHE A 126 12.15 2.61 3.97
N ARG A 127 12.14 2.22 5.22
CA ARG A 127 13.28 1.60 5.89
C ARG A 127 13.00 0.11 6.03
N PRO A 128 13.62 -0.73 5.19
CA PRO A 128 13.42 -2.17 5.24
C PRO A 128 13.73 -2.72 6.63
N SER A 129 12.79 -3.44 7.21
CA SER A 129 13.00 -4.20 8.42
C SER A 129 12.32 -5.57 8.28
N PHE A 130 13.01 -6.60 8.74
CA PHE A 130 12.48 -7.94 8.79
C PHE A 130 11.93 -8.18 10.20
N GLY A 131 10.61 -8.29 10.33
CA GLY A 131 9.94 -8.59 11.59
C GLY A 131 9.97 -10.09 11.90
N LEU A 132 10.04 -10.43 13.19
CA LEU A 132 9.85 -11.82 13.66
C LEU A 132 8.40 -12.06 14.12
N THR A 133 7.44 -11.33 13.53
CA THR A 133 6.02 -11.54 13.76
C THR A 133 5.49 -12.73 12.95
N ALA A 134 4.37 -13.31 13.36
CA ALA A 134 3.74 -14.40 12.63
C ALA A 134 3.44 -13.99 11.16
N ASP A 135 2.96 -12.77 10.93
CA ASP A 135 2.70 -12.24 9.59
C ASP A 135 3.97 -12.13 8.75
N SER A 136 5.08 -11.65 9.33
CA SER A 136 6.36 -11.55 8.63
C SER A 136 6.91 -12.92 8.24
N LEU A 137 6.81 -13.89 9.12
CA LEU A 137 7.25 -15.27 8.85
C LEU A 137 6.35 -15.94 7.79
N LEU A 138 5.04 -15.74 7.88
CA LEU A 138 4.08 -16.25 6.90
C LEU A 138 4.34 -15.65 5.51
N MET A 139 4.51 -14.34 5.43
CA MET A 139 4.80 -13.65 4.15
C MET A 139 6.17 -14.04 3.60
N ALA A 140 7.18 -14.18 4.45
CA ALA A 140 8.50 -14.67 4.04
C ALA A 140 8.42 -16.08 3.44
N ALA A 141 7.69 -16.98 4.07
CA ALA A 141 7.48 -18.34 3.56
C ALA A 141 6.68 -18.35 2.26
N ALA A 142 5.56 -17.61 2.20
CA ALA A 142 4.70 -17.55 1.03
C ALA A 142 5.43 -16.99 -0.20
N PHE A 143 6.11 -15.84 -0.05
CA PHE A 143 6.87 -15.22 -1.13
C PHE A 143 8.10 -16.05 -1.50
N GLY A 144 8.86 -16.53 -0.53
CA GLY A 144 10.03 -17.35 -0.77
C GLY A 144 9.70 -18.59 -1.57
N LEU A 145 8.67 -19.35 -1.15
CA LEU A 145 8.23 -20.54 -1.87
C LEU A 145 7.66 -20.21 -3.25
N SER A 146 6.86 -19.17 -3.38
CA SER A 146 6.26 -18.78 -4.66
C SER A 146 7.32 -18.40 -5.69
N ILE A 147 8.29 -17.57 -5.30
CA ILE A 147 9.39 -17.14 -6.17
C ILE A 147 10.28 -18.33 -6.52
N TRP A 148 10.56 -19.18 -5.54
CA TRP A 148 11.37 -20.39 -5.77
C TRP A 148 10.69 -21.37 -6.74
N VAL A 149 9.40 -21.64 -6.58
CA VAL A 149 8.62 -22.48 -7.50
C VAL A 149 8.60 -21.87 -8.89
N ALA A 150 8.37 -20.56 -9.02
CA ALA A 150 8.41 -19.86 -10.30
C ALA A 150 9.79 -20.01 -10.97
N PHE A 151 10.88 -19.85 -10.23
CA PHE A 151 12.23 -20.08 -10.71
C PHE A 151 12.42 -21.51 -11.24
N LEU A 152 11.97 -22.52 -10.50
CA LEU A 152 12.03 -23.91 -10.92
C LEU A 152 11.25 -24.14 -12.22
N CYS A 153 10.04 -23.62 -12.34
CA CYS A 153 9.21 -23.72 -13.54
C CYS A 153 9.92 -23.12 -14.77
N VAL A 154 10.47 -21.92 -14.62
CA VAL A 154 11.24 -21.24 -15.68
C VAL A 154 12.46 -22.09 -16.07
N TRP A 155 13.22 -22.56 -15.10
CA TRP A 155 14.41 -23.38 -15.34
C TRP A 155 14.07 -24.67 -16.08
N TRP A 156 13.03 -25.37 -15.68
CA TRP A 156 12.61 -26.61 -16.33
C TRP A 156 12.10 -26.37 -17.75
N SER A 157 11.40 -25.26 -17.97
CA SER A 157 10.94 -24.86 -19.31
C SER A 157 12.12 -24.58 -20.26
N ILE A 158 13.12 -23.85 -19.80
CA ILE A 158 14.35 -23.59 -20.55
C ILE A 158 15.08 -24.90 -20.87
N ALA A 159 15.28 -25.75 -19.87
CA ALA A 159 15.94 -27.04 -20.03
C ALA A 159 15.20 -27.98 -21.00
N ALA A 160 13.87 -27.94 -21.01
CA ALA A 160 13.05 -28.70 -21.95
C ALA A 160 13.19 -28.19 -23.38
N LEU A 161 13.22 -26.85 -23.58
CA LEU A 161 13.45 -26.24 -24.91
C LEU A 161 14.84 -26.60 -25.48
N TRP A 162 15.88 -26.56 -24.65
CA TRP A 162 17.23 -26.93 -25.07
C TRP A 162 17.31 -28.40 -25.46
N ARG A 163 16.69 -29.32 -24.73
CA ARG A 163 16.61 -30.73 -25.05
C ARG A 163 15.88 -31.00 -26.37
N ARG A 164 14.79 -30.28 -26.65
CA ARG A 164 14.04 -30.36 -27.92
C ARG A 164 14.89 -29.91 -29.11
N ARG A 165 15.60 -28.77 -28.97
CA ARG A 165 16.49 -28.26 -30.03
C ARG A 165 17.65 -29.23 -30.32
N ALA A 166 18.28 -29.79 -29.28
CA ALA A 166 19.35 -30.76 -29.44
C ALA A 166 18.91 -32.03 -30.19
N ARG A 167 17.68 -32.50 -29.97
CA ARG A 167 17.13 -33.65 -30.69
C ARG A 167 16.86 -33.35 -32.17
N LEU A 168 16.43 -32.13 -32.50
CA LEU A 168 16.16 -31.73 -33.88
C LEU A 168 17.45 -31.46 -34.68
N SER A 169 18.54 -31.05 -34.05
CA SER A 169 19.84 -30.84 -34.69
C SER A 169 20.65 -32.13 -34.88
N GLY A 170 20.37 -33.19 -34.10
CA GLY A 170 21.04 -34.50 -34.26
C GLY A 170 20.35 -35.45 -35.23
N ALA A 171 19.23 -35.06 -35.84
CA ALA A 171 18.49 -35.84 -36.82
C ALA A 171 18.80 -35.42 -38.29
N ARG A 172 19.82 -34.61 -38.53
CA ARG A 172 20.39 -34.24 -39.81
C ARG A 172 21.77 -34.87 -39.94
#